data_53221c8713a2b2de6f1ea5d60cc27fed
#
_entry.id   53221c8713a2b2de6f1ea5d60cc27fed
#
_cell.length_a   1.000
_cell.length_b   1.000
_cell.length_c   1.000
_cell.angle_alpha   90.00
_cell.angle_beta   90.00
_cell.angle_gamma   90.00
#
_symmetry.space_group_name_H-M   'P 1'
#
loop_
_entity.id
_entity.type
_entity.pdbx_description
1 polymer ?
#
loop_
_entity_poly.entity_id
_entity_poly.type
_entity_poly.pdbx_seq_one_letter_code
_entity_poly.pdbx_strand_id
1 'polypeptide(L)'
;MIHLLDVNVLIALLDAEHIAHDDAHDWFDAVGRKRWATCAIVENGFLRIVGATRYGPASVPMARLIGNLTQFTQAEAHEFWAEDFSLLTNPDIHSDKLTSAAQLTDTYLLALAVSNGGKLATLDRRLSPRAVEGGERALVQIPTQSAASD
;
A
#
# COMPACT_ATOMS: atom_id res chain seq x y z
N MET A 1 4.49 -7.61 13.84
CA MET A 1 4.57 -6.31 13.16
C MET A 1 3.49 -6.25 12.08
N ILE A 2 2.66 -5.22 12.12
CA ILE A 2 1.57 -5.04 11.15
C ILE A 2 2.08 -4.28 9.94
N HIS A 3 1.74 -4.76 8.75
CA HIS A 3 2.11 -4.11 7.49
C HIS A 3 0.88 -3.48 6.84
N LEU A 4 0.89 -2.16 6.68
CA LEU A 4 -0.05 -1.46 5.82
C LEU A 4 0.32 -1.75 4.37
N LEU A 5 -0.62 -2.23 3.58
CA LEU A 5 -0.36 -2.54 2.18
C LEU A 5 -0.61 -1.31 1.31
N ASP A 6 0.41 -0.89 0.57
CA ASP A 6 0.25 0.17 -0.43
C ASP A 6 -0.69 -0.31 -1.55
N VAL A 7 -1.27 0.63 -2.30
CA VAL A 7 -2.18 0.34 -3.41
C VAL A 7 -1.55 -0.64 -4.40
N ASN A 8 -0.28 -0.43 -4.77
CA ASN A 8 0.41 -1.32 -5.72
C ASN A 8 0.50 -2.75 -5.21
N VAL A 9 0.61 -2.96 -3.90
CA VAL A 9 0.64 -4.30 -3.31
C VAL A 9 -0.74 -4.96 -3.40
N LEU A 10 -1.81 -4.21 -3.06
CA LEU A 10 -3.17 -4.73 -3.19
C LEU A 10 -3.47 -5.16 -4.63
N ILE A 11 -3.09 -4.33 -5.60
CA ILE A 11 -3.30 -4.64 -7.02
C ILE A 11 -2.54 -5.91 -7.40
N ALA A 12 -1.26 -6.00 -7.04
CA ALA A 12 -0.43 -7.16 -7.38
C ALA A 12 -0.96 -8.45 -6.76
N LEU A 13 -1.48 -8.39 -5.53
CA LEU A 13 -2.05 -9.57 -4.86
C LEU A 13 -3.36 -10.02 -5.49
N LEU A 14 -4.22 -9.09 -5.93
CA LEU A 14 -5.57 -9.39 -6.39
C LEU A 14 -5.69 -9.53 -7.91
N ASP A 15 -4.67 -9.12 -8.67
CA ASP A 15 -4.65 -9.24 -10.13
C ASP A 15 -3.61 -10.27 -10.55
N ALA A 16 -4.07 -11.45 -10.96
CA ALA A 16 -3.21 -12.56 -11.37
C ALA A 16 -2.34 -12.24 -12.59
N GLU A 17 -2.73 -11.24 -13.39
CA GLU A 17 -1.97 -10.83 -14.57
C GLU A 17 -0.93 -9.75 -14.28
N HIS A 18 -0.88 -9.25 -13.05
CA HIS A 18 0.09 -8.21 -12.68
C HIS A 18 1.51 -8.77 -12.70
N ILE A 19 2.46 -7.98 -13.24
CA ILE A 19 3.85 -8.41 -13.38
C ILE A 19 4.48 -8.79 -12.03
N ALA A 20 4.09 -8.15 -10.95
CA ALA A 20 4.61 -8.42 -9.61
C ALA A 20 3.71 -9.35 -8.78
N HIS A 21 2.74 -10.04 -9.43
CA HIS A 21 1.79 -10.89 -8.71
C HIS A 21 2.50 -11.96 -7.87
N ASP A 22 3.43 -12.69 -8.48
CA ASP A 22 4.12 -13.78 -7.79
C ASP A 22 5.03 -13.25 -6.68
N ASP A 23 5.77 -12.18 -6.93
CA ASP A 23 6.64 -11.57 -5.93
C ASP A 23 5.84 -11.04 -4.73
N ALA A 24 4.70 -10.41 -4.98
CA ALA A 24 3.82 -9.91 -3.92
C ALA A 24 3.26 -11.06 -3.08
N HIS A 25 2.83 -12.15 -3.73
CA HIS A 25 2.32 -13.32 -3.03
C HIS A 25 3.41 -14.02 -2.22
N ASP A 26 4.62 -14.16 -2.76
CA ASP A 26 5.73 -14.77 -2.03
C ASP A 26 6.02 -14.01 -0.73
N TRP A 27 6.07 -12.68 -0.83
CA TRP A 27 6.26 -11.84 0.36
C TRP A 27 5.07 -11.92 1.32
N PHE A 28 3.86 -11.85 0.78
CA PHE A 28 2.65 -11.87 1.60
C PHE A 28 2.52 -13.18 2.36
N ASP A 29 2.75 -14.31 1.70
CA ASP A 29 2.67 -15.62 2.34
C ASP A 29 3.76 -15.81 3.40
N ALA A 30 4.95 -15.29 3.16
CA ALA A 30 6.07 -15.41 4.10
C ALA A 30 5.95 -14.45 5.29
N VAL A 31 5.49 -13.23 5.07
CA VAL A 31 5.57 -12.14 6.06
C VAL A 31 4.23 -11.44 6.28
N GLY A 32 3.66 -10.86 5.23
CA GLY A 32 2.54 -9.93 5.34
C GLY A 32 1.27 -10.55 5.90
N ARG A 33 0.97 -11.78 5.50
CA ARG A 33 -0.25 -12.50 5.88
C ARG A 33 -0.44 -12.65 7.40
N LYS A 34 0.64 -12.57 8.17
CA LYS A 34 0.58 -12.74 9.61
C LYS A 34 -0.23 -11.65 10.30
N ARG A 35 -0.02 -10.40 9.91
CA ARG A 35 -0.82 -9.24 10.35
C ARG A 35 -0.65 -8.14 9.32
N TRP A 36 -1.75 -7.63 8.82
CA TRP A 36 -1.72 -6.60 7.77
C TRP A 36 -2.91 -5.66 7.90
N ALA A 37 -2.79 -4.51 7.26
CA ALA A 37 -3.78 -3.46 7.38
C ALA A 37 -4.08 -2.83 6.02
N THR A 38 -5.27 -2.27 5.92
CA THR A 38 -5.65 -1.33 4.87
C THR A 38 -6.19 -0.05 5.51
N CYS A 39 -6.36 0.98 4.71
CA CYS A 39 -7.01 2.22 5.10
C CYS A 39 -7.86 2.73 3.93
N ALA A 40 -8.64 3.76 4.15
CA ALA A 40 -9.55 4.28 3.12
C ALA A 40 -8.80 4.69 1.85
N ILE A 41 -7.63 5.33 1.98
CA ILE A 41 -6.83 5.76 0.82
C ILE A 41 -6.45 4.57 -0.06
N VAL A 42 -5.94 3.47 0.52
CA VAL A 42 -5.47 2.34 -0.27
C VAL A 42 -6.64 1.53 -0.84
N GLU A 43 -7.74 1.39 -0.10
CA GLU A 43 -8.94 0.72 -0.61
C GLU A 43 -9.56 1.49 -1.77
N ASN A 44 -9.75 2.79 -1.60
CA ASN A 44 -10.28 3.64 -2.67
C ASN A 44 -9.32 3.70 -3.86
N GLY A 45 -8.02 3.75 -3.60
CA GLY A 45 -7.01 3.74 -4.65
C GLY A 45 -7.05 2.47 -5.50
N PHE A 46 -7.18 1.32 -4.86
CA PHE A 46 -7.34 0.05 -5.56
C PHE A 46 -8.56 0.07 -6.48
N LEU A 47 -9.73 0.45 -5.94
CA LEU A 47 -10.97 0.47 -6.70
C LEU A 47 -10.92 1.46 -7.86
N ARG A 48 -10.31 2.63 -7.64
CA ARG A 48 -10.20 3.66 -8.66
C ARG A 48 -9.28 3.22 -9.81
N ILE A 49 -8.14 2.62 -9.49
CA ILE A 49 -7.17 2.21 -10.51
C ILE A 49 -7.67 0.98 -11.26
N VAL A 50 -8.05 -0.07 -10.56
CA VAL A 50 -8.49 -1.32 -11.18
C VAL A 50 -9.85 -1.14 -11.87
N GLY A 51 -10.70 -0.28 -11.33
CA GLY A 51 -12.00 0.03 -11.91
C GLY A 51 -11.96 0.97 -13.12
N ALA A 52 -10.80 1.56 -13.42
CA ALA A 52 -10.68 2.46 -14.57
C ALA A 52 -10.78 1.66 -15.89
N THR A 53 -11.45 2.24 -16.89
CA THR A 53 -11.67 1.58 -18.18
C THR A 53 -10.36 1.25 -18.92
N ARG A 54 -9.26 1.89 -18.55
CA ARG A 54 -7.95 1.70 -19.19
C ARG A 54 -7.08 0.66 -18.49
N TYR A 55 -7.55 0.07 -17.38
CA TYR A 55 -6.71 -0.82 -16.60
C TYR A 55 -6.47 -2.16 -17.29
N GLY A 56 -7.48 -2.73 -17.94
CA GLY A 56 -7.37 -4.03 -18.57
C GLY A 56 -8.30 -4.19 -19.76
N PRO A 57 -8.19 -5.33 -20.48
CA PRO A 57 -8.95 -5.58 -21.69
C PRO A 57 -10.45 -5.79 -21.46
N ALA A 58 -10.84 -6.15 -20.24
CA ALA A 58 -12.24 -6.38 -19.88
C ALA A 58 -12.61 -5.52 -18.68
N SER A 59 -13.74 -4.83 -18.77
CA SER A 59 -14.23 -4.07 -17.62
C SER A 59 -14.90 -5.02 -16.63
N VAL A 60 -14.50 -4.91 -15.36
CA VAL A 60 -15.14 -5.64 -14.27
C VAL A 60 -16.10 -4.69 -13.56
N PRO A 61 -17.37 -5.09 -13.32
CA PRO A 61 -18.30 -4.22 -12.60
C PRO A 61 -17.74 -3.80 -11.24
N MET A 62 -17.96 -2.53 -10.88
CA MET A 62 -17.44 -1.98 -9.60
C MET A 62 -17.94 -2.79 -8.40
N ALA A 63 -19.18 -3.25 -8.43
CA ALA A 63 -19.74 -4.07 -7.34
C ALA A 63 -18.95 -5.37 -7.15
N ARG A 64 -18.43 -5.96 -8.24
CA ARG A 64 -17.59 -7.16 -8.15
C ARG A 64 -16.23 -6.84 -7.56
N LEU A 65 -15.62 -5.73 -7.97
CA LEU A 65 -14.34 -5.31 -7.41
C LEU A 65 -14.45 -5.03 -5.91
N ILE A 66 -15.50 -4.35 -5.49
CA ILE A 66 -15.78 -4.11 -4.07
C ILE A 66 -15.97 -5.42 -3.33
N GLY A 67 -16.71 -6.36 -3.92
CA GLY A 67 -16.92 -7.68 -3.32
C GLY A 67 -15.63 -8.47 -3.16
N ASN A 68 -14.77 -8.44 -4.16
CA ASN A 68 -13.46 -9.13 -4.11
C ASN A 68 -12.57 -8.53 -3.02
N LEU A 69 -12.49 -7.20 -2.97
CA LEU A 69 -11.69 -6.53 -1.94
C LEU A 69 -12.27 -6.77 -0.55
N THR A 70 -13.58 -6.72 -0.40
CA THR A 70 -14.26 -7.01 0.87
C THR A 70 -13.92 -8.42 1.35
N GLN A 71 -14.00 -9.41 0.47
CA GLN A 71 -13.68 -10.79 0.82
C GLN A 71 -12.21 -10.92 1.26
N PHE A 72 -11.30 -10.26 0.57
CA PHE A 72 -9.88 -10.27 0.91
C PHE A 72 -9.64 -9.69 2.31
N THR A 73 -10.34 -8.61 2.67
CA THR A 73 -10.19 -7.94 3.96
C THR A 73 -10.95 -8.62 5.11
N GLN A 74 -11.66 -9.71 4.86
CA GLN A 74 -12.34 -10.48 5.92
C GLN A 74 -11.40 -11.41 6.68
N ALA A 75 -10.15 -11.50 6.31
CA ALA A 75 -9.15 -12.31 7.01
C ALA A 75 -9.02 -11.86 8.47
N GLU A 76 -8.88 -12.82 9.38
CA GLU A 76 -8.75 -12.53 10.81
C GLU A 76 -7.53 -11.66 11.12
N ALA A 77 -6.48 -11.81 10.34
CA ALA A 77 -5.23 -11.04 10.50
C ALA A 77 -5.30 -9.62 9.94
N HIS A 78 -6.40 -9.23 9.30
CA HIS A 78 -6.57 -7.91 8.72
C HIS A 78 -7.09 -6.90 9.74
N GLU A 79 -6.57 -5.68 9.68
CA GLU A 79 -7.09 -4.52 10.41
C GLU A 79 -7.35 -3.37 9.45
N PHE A 80 -8.43 -2.64 9.68
CA PHE A 80 -8.67 -1.36 9.01
C PHE A 80 -8.13 -0.24 9.89
N TRP A 81 -7.25 0.61 9.34
CA TRP A 81 -6.69 1.75 10.07
C TRP A 81 -7.41 3.03 9.70
N ALA A 82 -7.89 3.75 10.73
CA ALA A 82 -8.48 5.06 10.54
C ALA A 82 -7.40 6.08 10.19
N GLU A 83 -7.72 6.99 9.26
CA GLU A 83 -6.85 8.11 8.87
C GLU A 83 -7.20 9.29 9.77
N ASP A 84 -6.66 9.29 10.97
CA ASP A 84 -7.08 10.18 12.06
C ASP A 84 -6.15 11.36 12.30
N PHE A 85 -5.31 11.72 11.33
CA PHE A 85 -4.49 12.92 11.40
C PHE A 85 -4.48 13.65 10.05
N SER A 86 -4.10 14.92 10.11
CA SER A 86 -3.89 15.75 8.91
C SER A 86 -2.41 15.79 8.57
N LEU A 87 -2.09 15.67 7.28
CA LEU A 87 -0.73 15.89 6.77
C LEU A 87 -0.24 17.30 7.15
N LEU A 88 -1.16 18.26 7.24
CA LEU A 88 -0.81 19.66 7.49
C LEU A 88 -0.30 19.92 8.91
N THR A 89 -0.72 19.10 9.87
CA THR A 89 -0.47 19.36 11.29
C THR A 89 0.30 18.25 11.99
N ASN A 90 0.58 17.14 11.32
CA ASN A 90 1.31 16.03 11.94
C ASN A 90 2.78 16.42 12.13
N PRO A 91 3.27 16.48 13.38
CA PRO A 91 4.66 16.90 13.64
C PRO A 91 5.73 15.94 13.11
N ASP A 92 5.35 14.70 12.82
CA ASP A 92 6.28 13.70 12.29
C ASP A 92 6.49 13.85 10.77
N ILE A 93 5.71 14.69 10.11
CA ILE A 93 5.85 14.96 8.68
C ILE A 93 6.66 16.25 8.49
N HIS A 94 7.82 16.11 7.84
CA HIS A 94 8.72 17.23 7.54
C HIS A 94 8.39 17.80 6.17
N SER A 95 7.52 18.81 6.14
CA SER A 95 7.00 19.38 4.90
C SER A 95 8.09 19.98 4.01
N ASP A 96 9.19 20.46 4.59
CA ASP A 96 10.34 20.99 3.86
C ASP A 96 11.05 19.93 3.00
N LYS A 97 10.83 18.65 3.30
CA LYS A 97 11.42 17.53 2.55
C LYS A 97 10.49 16.98 1.46
N LEU A 98 9.27 17.54 1.35
CA LEU A 98 8.35 17.20 0.27
C LEU A 98 8.65 18.08 -0.93
N THR A 99 9.16 17.48 -2.00
CA THR A 99 9.63 18.20 -3.19
C THR A 99 8.69 18.08 -4.38
N SER A 100 7.68 17.22 -4.31
CA SER A 100 6.72 17.07 -5.39
C SER A 100 5.36 16.59 -4.86
N ALA A 101 4.32 16.94 -5.61
CA ALA A 101 2.95 16.49 -5.28
C ALA A 101 2.81 14.96 -5.33
N ALA A 102 3.62 14.29 -6.14
CA ALA A 102 3.58 12.83 -6.25
C ALA A 102 3.95 12.11 -4.95
N GLN A 103 4.65 12.79 -4.04
CA GLN A 103 5.07 12.22 -2.76
C GLN A 103 4.00 12.30 -1.66
N LEU A 104 2.93 13.06 -1.87
CA LEU A 104 1.99 13.39 -0.78
C LEU A 104 1.30 12.16 -0.20
N THR A 105 0.69 11.33 -1.05
CA THR A 105 -0.04 10.15 -0.60
C THR A 105 0.91 9.13 0.05
N ASP A 106 2.06 8.89 -0.57
CA ASP A 106 3.04 7.94 -0.04
C ASP A 106 3.55 8.38 1.33
N THR A 107 3.81 9.68 1.49
CA THR A 107 4.24 10.25 2.77
C THR A 107 3.16 10.10 3.84
N TYR A 108 1.90 10.36 3.47
CA TYR A 108 0.78 10.17 4.41
C TYR A 108 0.67 8.72 4.86
N LEU A 109 0.74 7.77 3.92
CA LEU A 109 0.64 6.34 4.24
C LEU A 109 1.79 5.88 5.13
N LEU A 110 2.99 6.37 4.87
CA LEU A 110 4.15 6.04 5.70
C LEU A 110 4.00 6.60 7.11
N ALA A 111 3.52 7.85 7.23
CA ALA A 111 3.23 8.45 8.53
C ALA A 111 2.13 7.69 9.28
N LEU A 112 1.12 7.21 8.57
CA LEU A 112 0.06 6.38 9.16
C LEU A 112 0.64 5.07 9.71
N ALA A 113 1.54 4.44 8.98
CA ALA A 113 2.22 3.22 9.45
C ALA A 113 3.04 3.50 10.71
N VAL A 114 3.81 4.58 10.74
CA VAL A 114 4.58 4.99 11.92
C VAL A 114 3.65 5.23 13.11
N SER A 115 2.57 5.96 12.90
CA SER A 115 1.60 6.30 13.94
C SER A 115 0.94 5.08 14.57
N ASN A 116 0.79 3.99 13.82
CA ASN A 116 0.22 2.74 14.30
C ASN A 116 1.29 1.74 14.78
N GLY A 117 2.54 2.13 14.82
CA GLY A 117 3.63 1.24 15.24
C GLY A 117 3.90 0.10 14.27
N GLY A 118 3.49 0.27 13.01
CA GLY A 118 3.64 -0.73 11.96
C GLY A 118 4.61 -0.30 10.87
N LYS A 119 4.46 -0.93 9.72
CA LYS A 119 5.29 -0.65 8.54
C LYS A 119 4.41 -0.47 7.31
N LEU A 120 4.91 0.29 6.33
CA LEU A 120 4.30 0.40 5.01
C LEU A 120 5.02 -0.54 4.07
N ALA A 121 4.29 -1.49 3.48
CA ALA A 121 4.83 -2.39 2.46
C ALA A 121 4.47 -1.85 1.08
N THR A 122 5.45 -1.70 0.21
CA THR A 122 5.27 -1.15 -1.13
C THR A 122 6.13 -1.88 -2.15
N LEU A 123 5.67 -1.85 -3.41
CA LEU A 123 6.45 -2.29 -4.57
C LEU A 123 7.17 -1.12 -5.24
N ASP A 124 6.90 0.13 -4.84
CA ASP A 124 7.49 1.31 -5.47
C ASP A 124 8.90 1.56 -4.94
N ARG A 125 9.90 1.35 -5.80
CA ARG A 125 11.31 1.56 -5.48
C ARG A 125 11.69 3.03 -5.31
N ARG A 126 10.83 3.95 -5.79
CA ARG A 126 11.09 5.39 -5.74
C ARG A 126 10.48 6.06 -4.52
N LEU A 127 9.69 5.32 -3.73
CA LEU A 127 9.08 5.88 -2.53
C LEU A 127 10.19 6.29 -1.53
N SER A 128 10.22 7.57 -1.16
CA SER A 128 11.22 8.12 -0.25
C SER A 128 10.67 8.23 1.16
N PRO A 129 11.37 7.72 2.18
CA PRO A 129 10.95 7.83 3.58
C PRO A 129 11.38 9.15 4.24
N ARG A 130 12.06 10.05 3.53
CA ARG A 130 12.77 11.19 4.13
C ARG A 130 11.86 12.18 4.84
N ALA A 131 10.63 12.33 4.39
CA ALA A 131 9.72 13.33 4.93
C ALA A 131 8.99 12.87 6.21
N VAL A 132 9.23 11.66 6.68
CA VAL A 132 8.54 11.10 7.85
C VAL A 132 9.53 10.72 8.93
N GLU A 133 9.32 11.22 10.15
CA GLU A 133 10.11 10.82 11.32
C GLU A 133 9.91 9.32 11.56
N GLY A 134 11.02 8.57 11.63
CA GLY A 134 10.97 7.11 11.76
C GLY A 134 10.60 6.38 10.47
N GLY A 135 10.44 7.10 9.35
CA GLY A 135 10.00 6.52 8.10
C GLY A 135 10.92 5.47 7.52
N GLU A 136 12.25 5.63 7.67
CA GLU A 136 13.20 4.66 7.14
C GLU A 136 13.02 3.27 7.75
N ARG A 137 12.73 3.20 9.04
CA ARG A 137 12.48 1.92 9.73
C ARG A 137 11.13 1.34 9.38
N ALA A 138 10.17 2.19 9.05
CA ALA A 138 8.79 1.78 8.78
C ALA A 138 8.55 1.41 7.32
N LEU A 139 9.49 1.68 6.42
CA LEU A 139 9.32 1.37 5.00
C LEU A 139 9.85 -0.02 4.68
N VAL A 140 9.01 -0.86 4.05
CA VAL A 140 9.39 -2.18 3.55
C VAL A 140 9.18 -2.17 2.03
N GLN A 141 10.25 -2.32 1.28
CA GLN A 141 10.18 -2.51 -0.17
C GLN A 141 10.17 -4.01 -0.45
N ILE A 142 9.07 -4.49 -1.02
CA ILE A 142 8.89 -5.91 -1.28
C ILE A 142 9.92 -6.35 -2.34
N PRO A 143 10.68 -7.43 -2.10
CA PRO A 143 11.65 -7.93 -3.08
C PRO A 143 10.97 -8.37 -4.36
N THR A 144 11.55 -8.01 -5.51
CA THR A 144 11.06 -8.45 -6.81
C THR A 144 12.20 -9.11 -7.58
N GLN A 145 11.89 -10.15 -8.33
CA GLN A 145 12.90 -10.87 -9.11
C GLN A 145 13.51 -9.99 -10.20
N SER A 146 12.70 -9.13 -10.80
CA SER A 146 13.19 -8.20 -11.82
C SER A 146 14.22 -7.21 -11.27
N ALA A 147 14.09 -6.80 -10.00
CA ALA A 147 15.07 -5.92 -9.33
C ALA A 147 16.33 -6.69 -8.91
N ALA A 148 16.21 -7.99 -8.61
CA ALA A 148 17.34 -8.83 -8.19
C ALA A 148 18.25 -9.20 -9.35
N SER A 149 17.77 -9.14 -10.61
CA SER A 149 18.55 -9.45 -11.80
C SER A 149 19.32 -8.25 -12.38
N ASP A 150 19.09 -7.07 -11.82
CA ASP A 150 19.80 -5.86 -12.19
C ASP A 150 20.93 -5.57 -11.17
#